data_557b9c01df258912b0740e81cf2ac301
#
_entry.id   557b9c01df258912b0740e81cf2ac301
#
_cell.length_a   1.000
_cell.length_b   1.000
_cell.length_c   1.000
_cell.angle_alpha   90.00
_cell.angle_beta   90.00
_cell.angle_gamma   90.00
#
_symmetry.space_group_name_H-M   'P 1'
#
loop_
_entity.id
_entity.type
_entity.pdbx_description
1 polymer ?
#
loop_
_entity_poly.entity_id
_entity_poly.type
_entity_poly.pdbx_seq_one_letter_code
_entity_poly.pdbx_strand_id
1 'polypeptide(L)'
;MAIKGGDLAKLLPKVKGCKDCGYPTCFAFAMKVASGGEDIGKCPHLDPALREQIREMLAPPILPVTLGKGNKALVIGEEEVIYRHEKTFYHPPGIGVLISDKESESDWERKLKSVLEMSFERIGRTLRPDLVCLWAEAGEEKRFLELVKRASQMDPDLPLVLMAPLETALKALEICGKERRPLLYALTKAELDGNLGKIKEAGVPVAVKGSFEELIEMTQKLKAEGIKEVVLDTGTRDIREALKEQILLRRAAIKQEFRPLGYPTIVFPCFMTDDLEEQYLYAGSFVIRYAGIIVLKELVPEYLYGLLTLRMNIYSDPRVPMTVEPKLYEINAPQPDSPLLVTTNFALTYFAVASEAEGTKLPVWLLVQDTEGLCVLAAWSTGKFNGETIAMAIKKMGVEEKVSSKKIVIPGLLARIKGELEDELPGWQVIVGPREASGLSSFLPELMGRK
;
A
#
# COMPACT_ATOMS: atom_id res chain seq x y z
N MET A 1 5.53 -1.50 23.69
CA MET A 1 6.65 -0.60 23.23
C MET A 1 7.75 -1.46 22.64
N ALA A 2 8.26 -1.11 21.45
CA ALA A 2 9.43 -1.80 20.90
C ALA A 2 10.58 -1.73 21.90
N ILE A 3 11.30 -2.83 22.10
CA ILE A 3 12.43 -2.91 23.05
C ILE A 3 13.51 -1.87 22.66
N LYS A 4 13.95 -1.05 23.61
CA LYS A 4 15.01 -0.07 23.35
C LYS A 4 16.35 -0.77 23.18
N GLY A 5 17.20 -0.26 22.28
CA GLY A 5 18.52 -0.87 22.01
C GLY A 5 19.38 -1.06 23.26
N GLY A 6 19.27 -0.17 24.26
CA GLY A 6 19.95 -0.33 25.55
C GLY A 6 19.43 -1.51 26.37
N ASP A 7 18.15 -1.82 26.32
CA ASP A 7 17.56 -2.98 27.03
C ASP A 7 17.85 -4.27 26.27
N LEU A 8 17.77 -4.23 24.93
CA LEU A 8 18.20 -5.35 24.09
C LEU A 8 19.67 -5.72 24.32
N ALA A 9 20.56 -4.73 24.48
CA ALA A 9 21.98 -4.97 24.78
C ALA A 9 22.22 -5.70 26.10
N LYS A 10 21.30 -5.62 27.07
CA LYS A 10 21.38 -6.36 28.32
C LYS A 10 21.14 -7.85 28.16
N LEU A 11 20.35 -8.23 27.13
CA LEU A 11 20.00 -9.61 26.82
C LEU A 11 21.07 -10.33 25.98
N LEU A 12 21.98 -9.59 25.34
CA LEU A 12 23.03 -10.19 24.53
C LEU A 12 24.15 -10.82 25.38
N PRO A 13 24.84 -11.88 24.89
CA PRO A 13 25.79 -12.67 25.65
C PRO A 13 27.06 -11.93 26.03
N LYS A 14 27.31 -10.71 25.54
CA LYS A 14 28.44 -9.83 25.88
C LYS A 14 29.82 -10.52 25.80
N VAL A 15 30.05 -11.32 24.78
CA VAL A 15 31.32 -11.97 24.53
C VAL A 15 32.41 -10.93 24.29
N LYS A 16 33.42 -10.90 25.18
CA LYS A 16 34.46 -9.87 25.15
C LYS A 16 35.34 -10.01 23.89
N GLY A 17 35.45 -8.94 23.13
CA GLY A 17 36.25 -8.90 21.90
C GLY A 17 35.66 -9.59 20.69
N CYS A 18 34.43 -10.13 20.77
CA CYS A 18 33.72 -10.73 19.66
C CYS A 18 33.31 -9.67 18.61
N LYS A 19 33.49 -10.02 17.35
CA LYS A 19 33.04 -9.22 16.17
C LYS A 19 32.28 -10.07 15.14
N ASP A 20 31.84 -11.26 15.51
CA ASP A 20 31.30 -12.27 14.62
C ASP A 20 29.99 -11.82 13.92
N CYS A 21 29.25 -10.89 14.53
CA CYS A 21 28.08 -10.25 13.92
C CYS A 21 28.44 -9.04 13.02
N GLY A 22 29.73 -8.70 12.86
CA GLY A 22 30.19 -7.56 12.06
C GLY A 22 30.18 -6.20 12.78
N TYR A 23 29.80 -6.17 14.08
CA TYR A 23 29.72 -4.93 14.85
C TYR A 23 30.84 -4.86 15.92
N PRO A 24 31.32 -3.64 16.22
CA PRO A 24 32.45 -3.49 17.19
C PRO A 24 32.07 -3.85 18.62
N THR A 25 30.79 -3.77 18.97
CA THR A 25 30.30 -4.12 20.32
C THR A 25 28.88 -4.68 20.24
N CYS A 26 28.48 -5.53 21.22
CA CYS A 26 27.11 -6.00 21.36
C CYS A 26 26.10 -4.84 21.53
N PHE A 27 26.53 -3.73 22.12
CA PHE A 27 25.67 -2.54 22.24
C PHE A 27 25.38 -1.91 20.87
N ALA A 28 26.40 -1.73 20.03
CA ALA A 28 26.22 -1.19 18.68
C ALA A 28 25.32 -2.10 17.82
N PHE A 29 25.51 -3.42 17.93
CA PHE A 29 24.64 -4.40 17.29
C PHE A 29 23.19 -4.30 17.79
N ALA A 30 22.99 -4.27 19.13
CA ALA A 30 21.66 -4.12 19.73
C ALA A 30 20.94 -2.84 19.28
N MET A 31 21.65 -1.71 19.21
CA MET A 31 21.07 -0.46 18.69
C MET A 31 20.61 -0.59 17.25
N LYS A 32 21.41 -1.26 16.41
CA LYS A 32 21.08 -1.47 14.97
C LYS A 32 19.89 -2.43 14.81
N VAL A 33 19.86 -3.52 15.59
CA VAL A 33 18.72 -4.47 15.60
C VAL A 33 17.45 -3.79 16.10
N ALA A 34 17.50 -3.02 17.19
CA ALA A 34 16.35 -2.32 17.73
C ALA A 34 15.79 -1.23 16.78
N SER A 35 16.61 -0.70 15.89
CA SER A 35 16.19 0.24 14.85
C SER A 35 15.69 -0.45 13.57
N GLY A 36 15.58 -1.78 13.53
CA GLY A 36 15.18 -2.55 12.35
C GLY A 36 16.25 -2.63 11.24
N GLY A 37 17.46 -2.13 11.51
CA GLY A 37 18.52 -2.11 10.50
C GLY A 37 19.37 -3.38 10.43
N GLU A 38 19.05 -4.40 11.28
CA GLU A 38 19.78 -5.67 11.30
C GLU A 38 18.95 -6.79 11.94
N ASP A 39 19.19 -8.06 11.50
CA ASP A 39 18.55 -9.25 12.11
C ASP A 39 19.33 -9.76 13.33
N ILE A 40 18.60 -10.03 14.41
CA ILE A 40 19.18 -10.59 15.65
C ILE A 40 19.87 -11.94 15.42
N GLY A 41 19.48 -12.67 14.37
CA GLY A 41 20.07 -13.96 13.99
C GLY A 41 21.54 -13.90 13.60
N LYS A 42 22.06 -12.71 13.27
CA LYS A 42 23.51 -12.52 13.00
C LYS A 42 24.41 -12.78 14.21
N CYS A 43 23.88 -12.81 15.43
CA CYS A 43 24.68 -13.17 16.61
C CYS A 43 24.77 -14.71 16.73
N PRO A 44 25.92 -15.33 16.47
CA PRO A 44 26.07 -16.79 16.57
C PRO A 44 26.09 -17.30 18.03
N HIS A 45 26.37 -16.41 18.98
CA HIS A 45 26.50 -16.75 20.39
C HIS A 45 25.19 -16.62 21.18
N LEU A 46 24.09 -16.27 20.52
CA LEU A 46 22.80 -16.12 21.16
C LEU A 46 22.07 -17.46 21.22
N ASP A 47 21.59 -17.81 22.39
CA ASP A 47 20.77 -18.99 22.59
C ASP A 47 19.53 -18.97 21.65
N PRO A 48 19.16 -20.07 20.97
CA PRO A 48 18.06 -20.14 20.06
C PRO A 48 16.71 -19.72 20.68
N ALA A 49 16.44 -20.09 21.92
CA ALA A 49 15.22 -19.75 22.62
C ALA A 49 15.17 -18.24 22.94
N LEU A 50 16.28 -17.68 23.40
CA LEU A 50 16.39 -16.23 23.65
C LEU A 50 16.34 -15.43 22.36
N ARG A 51 16.89 -15.96 21.25
CA ARG A 51 16.79 -15.36 19.92
C ARG A 51 15.34 -15.21 19.49
N GLU A 52 14.54 -16.25 19.66
CA GLU A 52 13.11 -16.20 19.29
C GLU A 52 12.33 -15.26 20.22
N GLN A 53 12.62 -15.25 21.53
CA GLN A 53 12.03 -14.26 22.44
C GLN A 53 12.33 -12.81 22.01
N ILE A 54 13.57 -12.53 21.63
CA ILE A 54 13.95 -11.20 21.15
C ILE A 54 13.21 -10.86 19.84
N ARG A 55 13.09 -11.79 18.90
CA ARG A 55 12.30 -11.60 17.68
C ARG A 55 10.84 -11.27 17.99
N GLU A 56 10.26 -11.97 18.96
CA GLU A 56 8.90 -11.67 19.41
C GLU A 56 8.77 -10.28 20.05
N MET A 57 9.78 -9.84 20.83
CA MET A 57 9.81 -8.50 21.42
C MET A 57 9.98 -7.39 20.37
N LEU A 58 10.67 -7.68 19.27
CA LEU A 58 10.91 -6.76 18.15
C LEU A 58 9.75 -6.77 17.14
N ALA A 59 8.96 -7.83 17.10
CA ALA A 59 7.85 -7.94 16.18
C ALA A 59 6.83 -6.82 16.41
N PRO A 60 6.23 -6.27 15.33
CA PRO A 60 5.22 -5.23 15.46
C PRO A 60 4.03 -5.74 16.29
N PRO A 61 3.29 -4.83 16.97
CA PRO A 61 2.10 -5.21 17.75
C PRO A 61 1.06 -5.96 16.93
N ILE A 62 0.90 -5.60 15.66
CA ILE A 62 0.07 -6.31 14.69
C ILE A 62 0.99 -6.93 13.66
N LEU A 63 1.00 -8.26 13.61
CA LEU A 63 1.89 -9.01 12.73
C LEU A 63 1.54 -8.82 11.25
N PRO A 64 2.55 -8.78 10.35
CA PRO A 64 2.30 -8.75 8.92
C PRO A 64 1.80 -10.09 8.41
N VAL A 65 0.93 -10.03 7.40
CA VAL A 65 0.48 -11.18 6.60
C VAL A 65 0.61 -10.82 5.13
N THR A 66 1.16 -11.75 4.34
CA THR A 66 1.36 -11.54 2.90
C THR A 66 0.52 -12.52 2.10
N LEU A 67 -0.36 -11.98 1.24
CA LEU A 67 -1.13 -12.76 0.25
C LEU A 67 -0.59 -12.47 -1.15
N GLY A 68 -0.68 -13.45 -2.04
CA GLY A 68 -0.17 -13.29 -3.40
C GLY A 68 1.35 -13.39 -3.49
N LYS A 69 1.89 -13.12 -4.67
CA LYS A 69 3.33 -13.13 -4.96
C LYS A 69 3.71 -12.05 -5.96
N GLY A 70 5.01 -11.83 -6.12
CA GLY A 70 5.55 -10.89 -7.10
C GLY A 70 5.08 -9.45 -6.88
N ASN A 71 4.83 -8.73 -7.96
CA ASN A 71 4.45 -7.32 -7.93
C ASN A 71 2.99 -7.09 -7.46
N LYS A 72 2.20 -8.16 -7.32
CA LYS A 72 0.82 -8.11 -6.83
C LYS A 72 0.68 -8.60 -5.39
N ALA A 73 1.80 -8.95 -4.74
CA ALA A 73 1.76 -9.35 -3.33
C ALA A 73 1.12 -8.25 -2.47
N LEU A 74 0.11 -8.64 -1.71
CA LEU A 74 -0.59 -7.78 -0.78
C LEU A 74 -0.06 -8.04 0.63
N VAL A 75 0.62 -7.06 1.21
CA VAL A 75 1.03 -7.08 2.62
C VAL A 75 0.03 -6.29 3.44
N ILE A 76 -0.47 -6.88 4.52
CA ILE A 76 -1.39 -6.25 5.47
C ILE A 76 -0.86 -6.42 6.89
N GLY A 77 -1.26 -5.54 7.81
CA GLY A 77 -0.75 -5.55 9.18
C GLY A 77 0.52 -4.72 9.34
N GLU A 78 1.48 -5.17 10.16
CA GLU A 78 2.72 -4.49 10.55
C GLU A 78 2.48 -3.11 11.19
N GLU A 79 1.37 -2.94 11.86
CA GLU A 79 0.93 -1.66 12.39
C GLU A 79 1.38 -1.46 13.84
N GLU A 80 1.81 -0.23 14.16
CA GLU A 80 2.42 0.09 15.45
C GLU A 80 1.68 1.18 16.25
N VAL A 81 0.79 1.95 15.59
CA VAL A 81 0.12 3.10 16.22
C VAL A 81 -1.39 3.01 16.13
N ILE A 82 -2.08 3.69 17.05
CA ILE A 82 -3.54 3.80 17.01
C ILE A 82 -3.96 4.95 16.10
N TYR A 83 -3.28 6.09 16.24
CA TYR A 83 -3.63 7.29 15.52
C TYR A 83 -2.61 7.59 14.43
N ARG A 84 -3.08 7.88 13.23
CA ARG A 84 -2.28 8.18 12.06
C ARG A 84 -1.26 9.30 12.27
N HIS A 85 -1.57 10.29 13.12
CA HIS A 85 -0.67 11.42 13.40
C HIS A 85 0.51 11.07 14.33
N GLU A 86 0.48 9.93 15.01
CA GLU A 86 1.60 9.46 15.85
C GLU A 86 2.75 8.95 14.98
N LYS A 87 2.39 8.25 13.91
CA LYS A 87 3.26 7.72 12.87
C LYS A 87 2.39 7.38 11.65
N THR A 88 2.96 7.12 10.49
CA THR A 88 2.14 6.66 9.35
C THR A 88 1.50 5.29 9.63
N PHE A 89 0.40 4.99 8.95
CA PHE A 89 -0.03 3.61 8.77
C PHE A 89 0.77 3.00 7.62
N TYR A 90 1.22 1.75 7.78
CA TYR A 90 2.20 1.15 6.86
C TYR A 90 1.56 0.52 5.64
N HIS A 91 0.61 -0.41 5.86
CA HIS A 91 0.05 -1.21 4.79
C HIS A 91 -1.43 -0.89 4.60
N PRO A 92 -1.81 -0.34 3.42
CA PRO A 92 -3.20 -0.06 3.11
C PRO A 92 -4.02 -1.37 3.07
N PRO A 93 -5.30 -1.34 3.47
CA PRO A 93 -6.15 -2.51 3.38
C PRO A 93 -6.32 -2.96 1.94
N GLY A 94 -6.31 -4.28 1.72
CA GLY A 94 -6.68 -4.87 0.45
C GLY A 94 -8.16 -4.69 0.19
N ILE A 95 -8.52 -4.17 -0.99
CA ILE A 95 -9.92 -4.04 -1.43
C ILE A 95 -10.17 -5.10 -2.49
N GLY A 96 -11.18 -5.93 -2.27
CA GLY A 96 -11.53 -7.03 -3.15
C GLY A 96 -13.00 -7.19 -3.43
N VAL A 97 -13.32 -8.09 -4.35
CA VAL A 97 -14.68 -8.44 -4.74
C VAL A 97 -14.99 -9.89 -4.39
N LEU A 98 -16.22 -10.12 -3.94
CA LEU A 98 -16.77 -11.45 -3.69
C LEU A 98 -17.30 -12.06 -5.00
N ILE A 99 -16.86 -13.28 -5.30
CA ILE A 99 -17.40 -14.09 -6.40
C ILE A 99 -17.90 -15.40 -5.82
N SER A 100 -19.21 -15.64 -5.95
CA SER A 100 -19.84 -16.88 -5.52
C SER A 100 -19.87 -17.90 -6.65
N ASP A 101 -19.67 -19.18 -6.30
CA ASP A 101 -19.86 -20.27 -7.25
C ASP A 101 -21.32 -20.48 -7.68
N LYS A 102 -22.29 -19.84 -7.02
CA LYS A 102 -23.68 -19.76 -7.48
C LYS A 102 -23.89 -18.83 -8.67
N GLU A 103 -23.00 -17.85 -8.86
CA GLU A 103 -23.10 -16.90 -9.96
C GLU A 103 -22.86 -17.60 -11.33
N SER A 104 -23.29 -16.97 -12.41
CA SER A 104 -22.99 -17.48 -13.77
C SER A 104 -21.51 -17.37 -14.12
N GLU A 105 -21.03 -18.18 -15.03
CA GLU A 105 -19.64 -18.07 -15.52
C GLU A 105 -19.34 -16.72 -16.17
N SER A 106 -20.33 -16.10 -16.82
CA SER A 106 -20.21 -14.75 -17.35
C SER A 106 -20.04 -13.70 -16.26
N ASP A 107 -20.69 -13.86 -15.09
CA ASP A 107 -20.50 -12.98 -13.95
C ASP A 107 -19.13 -13.19 -13.29
N TRP A 108 -18.65 -14.42 -13.21
CA TRP A 108 -17.30 -14.72 -12.76
C TRP A 108 -16.28 -13.96 -13.61
N GLU A 109 -16.37 -14.09 -14.95
CA GLU A 109 -15.44 -13.40 -15.86
C GLU A 109 -15.54 -11.88 -15.75
N ARG A 110 -16.74 -11.34 -15.66
CA ARG A 110 -16.96 -9.90 -15.48
C ARG A 110 -16.30 -9.38 -14.21
N LYS A 111 -16.53 -10.05 -13.08
CA LYS A 111 -15.96 -9.66 -11.79
C LYS A 111 -14.44 -9.85 -11.74
N LEU A 112 -13.91 -10.94 -12.29
CA LEU A 112 -12.47 -11.17 -12.38
C LEU A 112 -11.81 -10.09 -13.24
N LYS A 113 -12.38 -9.75 -14.40
CA LYS A 113 -11.90 -8.66 -15.26
C LYS A 113 -11.95 -7.31 -14.54
N SER A 114 -13.00 -7.05 -13.77
CA SER A 114 -13.09 -5.78 -13.04
C SER A 114 -11.92 -5.55 -12.08
N VAL A 115 -11.43 -6.60 -11.42
CA VAL A 115 -10.24 -6.49 -10.54
C VAL A 115 -8.95 -6.29 -11.34
N LEU A 116 -8.85 -6.90 -12.51
CA LEU A 116 -7.63 -6.87 -13.33
C LEU A 116 -7.49 -5.59 -14.13
N GLU A 117 -8.60 -5.05 -14.63
CA GLU A 117 -8.62 -3.96 -15.61
C GLU A 117 -8.92 -2.60 -14.98
N MET A 118 -9.67 -2.55 -13.85
CA MET A 118 -9.95 -1.29 -13.18
C MET A 118 -8.70 -0.67 -12.57
N SER A 119 -8.32 0.46 -13.11
CA SER A 119 -7.22 1.27 -12.59
C SER A 119 -7.50 2.75 -12.82
N PHE A 120 -7.04 3.59 -11.90
CA PHE A 120 -7.22 5.03 -11.93
C PHE A 120 -5.89 5.71 -11.67
N GLU A 121 -5.52 6.64 -12.53
CA GLU A 121 -4.33 7.46 -12.28
C GLU A 121 -4.69 8.64 -11.37
N ARG A 122 -3.95 8.77 -10.27
CA ARG A 122 -4.09 9.91 -9.36
C ARG A 122 -2.73 10.30 -8.79
N ILE A 123 -2.32 11.54 -9.04
CA ILE A 123 -1.06 12.12 -8.54
C ILE A 123 0.15 11.26 -8.96
N GLY A 124 0.14 10.74 -10.20
CA GLY A 124 1.21 9.85 -10.67
C GLY A 124 1.26 8.48 -9.99
N ARG A 125 0.20 8.10 -9.28
CA ARG A 125 0.04 6.77 -8.68
C ARG A 125 -1.12 6.05 -9.33
N THR A 126 -0.93 4.79 -9.65
CA THR A 126 -2.00 3.91 -10.13
C THR A 126 -2.76 3.33 -8.96
N LEU A 127 -4.03 3.64 -8.85
CA LEU A 127 -4.96 3.12 -7.85
C LEU A 127 -5.76 1.97 -8.45
N ARG A 128 -5.80 0.81 -7.78
CA ARG A 128 -6.52 -0.39 -8.26
C ARG A 128 -7.04 -1.22 -7.08
N PRO A 129 -8.04 -2.09 -7.31
CA PRO A 129 -8.39 -3.16 -6.37
C PRO A 129 -7.26 -4.19 -6.30
N ASP A 130 -7.26 -5.03 -5.26
CA ASP A 130 -6.08 -5.82 -4.90
C ASP A 130 -6.31 -7.33 -4.98
N LEU A 131 -7.54 -7.83 -4.73
CA LEU A 131 -7.78 -9.25 -4.51
C LEU A 131 -9.18 -9.71 -4.93
N VAL A 132 -9.35 -11.02 -4.98
CA VAL A 132 -10.65 -11.67 -5.18
C VAL A 132 -10.94 -12.64 -4.03
N CYS A 133 -12.17 -12.60 -3.51
CA CYS A 133 -12.67 -13.57 -2.56
C CYS A 133 -13.58 -14.57 -3.30
N LEU A 134 -13.18 -15.83 -3.40
CA LEU A 134 -13.92 -16.90 -4.05
C LEU A 134 -14.71 -17.68 -3.00
N TRP A 135 -16.02 -17.74 -3.14
CA TRP A 135 -16.92 -18.33 -2.15
C TRP A 135 -17.62 -19.60 -2.64
N ALA A 136 -17.41 -20.68 -1.92
CA ALA A 136 -18.11 -21.96 -2.11
C ALA A 136 -19.52 -21.92 -1.47
N GLU A 137 -20.42 -21.15 -2.06
CA GLU A 137 -21.78 -20.93 -1.55
C GLU A 137 -22.76 -22.01 -1.98
N ALA A 138 -22.58 -22.59 -3.19
CA ALA A 138 -23.48 -23.60 -3.75
C ALA A 138 -23.42 -24.93 -3.00
N GLY A 139 -22.33 -25.19 -2.27
CA GLY A 139 -22.08 -26.48 -1.65
C GLY A 139 -21.63 -27.56 -2.63
N GLU A 140 -21.37 -27.22 -3.89
CA GLU A 140 -20.88 -28.10 -4.95
C GLU A 140 -19.36 -27.94 -5.12
N GLU A 141 -18.57 -28.84 -4.54
CA GLU A 141 -17.11 -28.78 -4.58
C GLU A 141 -16.57 -28.59 -6.01
N LYS A 142 -17.07 -29.34 -6.98
CA LYS A 142 -16.59 -29.27 -8.37
C LYS A 142 -16.71 -27.87 -8.96
N ARG A 143 -17.85 -27.22 -8.72
CA ARG A 143 -18.15 -25.89 -9.24
C ARG A 143 -17.23 -24.82 -8.64
N PHE A 144 -16.99 -24.91 -7.33
CA PHE A 144 -16.02 -24.04 -6.66
C PHE A 144 -14.60 -24.24 -7.19
N LEU A 145 -14.16 -25.49 -7.36
CA LEU A 145 -12.83 -25.78 -7.91
C LEU A 145 -12.66 -25.28 -9.36
N GLU A 146 -13.74 -25.28 -10.15
CA GLU A 146 -13.73 -24.69 -11.49
C GLU A 146 -13.58 -23.18 -11.45
N LEU A 147 -14.29 -22.48 -10.55
CA LEU A 147 -14.13 -21.04 -10.30
C LEU A 147 -12.69 -20.70 -9.90
N VAL A 148 -12.09 -21.48 -8.99
CA VAL A 148 -10.68 -21.30 -8.57
C VAL A 148 -9.72 -21.50 -9.75
N LYS A 149 -9.94 -22.52 -10.57
CA LYS A 149 -9.15 -22.78 -11.77
C LYS A 149 -9.25 -21.61 -12.75
N ARG A 150 -10.44 -21.09 -12.98
CA ARG A 150 -10.68 -19.96 -13.88
C ARG A 150 -9.95 -18.70 -13.40
N ALA A 151 -10.09 -18.34 -12.12
CA ALA A 151 -9.39 -17.22 -11.53
C ALA A 151 -7.86 -17.37 -11.64
N SER A 152 -7.35 -18.59 -11.46
CA SER A 152 -5.93 -18.90 -11.54
C SER A 152 -5.37 -18.80 -12.96
N GLN A 153 -6.18 -19.12 -13.96
CA GLN A 153 -5.78 -19.01 -15.37
C GLN A 153 -5.78 -17.58 -15.88
N MET A 154 -6.69 -16.74 -15.38
CA MET A 154 -6.77 -15.33 -15.78
C MET A 154 -5.57 -14.52 -15.29
N ASP A 155 -5.14 -14.75 -14.05
CA ASP A 155 -3.95 -14.12 -13.50
C ASP A 155 -3.33 -14.99 -12.40
N PRO A 156 -2.10 -15.50 -12.59
CA PRO A 156 -1.45 -16.39 -11.62
C PRO A 156 -0.95 -15.67 -10.37
N ASP A 157 -0.86 -14.34 -10.38
CA ASP A 157 -0.31 -13.53 -9.27
C ASP A 157 -1.38 -12.77 -8.48
N LEU A 158 -2.64 -12.77 -8.95
CA LEU A 158 -3.75 -12.11 -8.25
C LEU A 158 -3.97 -12.74 -6.86
N PRO A 159 -3.94 -11.97 -5.76
CA PRO A 159 -4.22 -12.48 -4.42
C PRO A 159 -5.63 -13.06 -4.32
N LEU A 160 -5.76 -14.24 -3.72
CA LEU A 160 -7.03 -14.94 -3.53
C LEU A 160 -7.36 -15.14 -2.06
N VAL A 161 -8.62 -15.01 -1.72
CA VAL A 161 -9.23 -15.53 -0.49
C VAL A 161 -10.10 -16.73 -0.89
N LEU A 162 -9.81 -17.91 -0.35
CA LEU A 162 -10.55 -19.14 -0.59
C LEU A 162 -11.55 -19.36 0.53
N MET A 163 -12.79 -18.93 0.31
CA MET A 163 -13.88 -18.99 1.26
C MET A 163 -14.68 -20.28 1.07
N ALA A 164 -14.21 -21.35 1.69
CA ALA A 164 -14.77 -22.69 1.56
C ALA A 164 -14.50 -23.52 2.83
N PRO A 165 -15.22 -24.65 3.05
CA PRO A 165 -14.85 -25.63 4.05
C PRO A 165 -13.40 -26.07 3.85
N LEU A 166 -12.66 -26.34 4.95
CA LEU A 166 -11.21 -26.56 4.91
C LEU A 166 -10.77 -27.61 3.89
N GLU A 167 -11.44 -28.75 3.79
CA GLU A 167 -11.10 -29.81 2.85
C GLU A 167 -11.19 -29.34 1.38
N THR A 168 -12.23 -28.58 1.07
CA THR A 168 -12.41 -27.98 -0.27
C THR A 168 -11.38 -26.90 -0.54
N ALA A 169 -11.06 -26.07 0.47
CA ALA A 169 -10.05 -25.04 0.37
C ALA A 169 -8.65 -25.63 0.16
N LEU A 170 -8.32 -26.79 0.78
CA LEU A 170 -7.05 -27.50 0.55
C LEU A 170 -6.95 -28.07 -0.87
N LYS A 171 -8.04 -28.63 -1.43
CA LYS A 171 -8.07 -29.03 -2.84
C LYS A 171 -7.94 -27.84 -3.79
N ALA A 172 -8.57 -26.72 -3.45
CA ALA A 172 -8.41 -25.48 -4.21
C ALA A 172 -6.97 -24.96 -4.18
N LEU A 173 -6.27 -25.13 -3.04
CA LEU A 173 -4.86 -24.78 -2.88
C LEU A 173 -3.96 -25.62 -3.82
N GLU A 174 -4.28 -26.88 -4.07
CA GLU A 174 -3.57 -27.72 -5.05
C GLU A 174 -3.72 -27.18 -6.48
N ILE A 175 -4.87 -26.58 -6.82
CA ILE A 175 -5.15 -26.00 -8.14
C ILE A 175 -4.41 -24.67 -8.33
N CYS A 176 -4.51 -23.75 -7.35
CA CYS A 176 -3.91 -22.43 -7.48
C CYS A 176 -2.42 -22.38 -7.09
N GLY A 177 -1.92 -23.40 -6.40
CA GLY A 177 -0.53 -23.50 -5.93
C GLY A 177 -0.25 -22.78 -4.62
N LYS A 178 0.57 -23.38 -3.76
CA LYS A 178 0.97 -22.82 -2.46
C LYS A 178 1.77 -21.51 -2.60
N GLU A 179 2.57 -21.41 -3.67
CA GLU A 179 3.42 -20.25 -3.95
C GLU A 179 2.60 -18.98 -4.20
N ARG A 180 1.32 -19.14 -4.58
CA ARG A 180 0.38 -18.04 -4.74
C ARG A 180 -0.02 -17.42 -3.40
N ARG A 181 0.19 -18.15 -2.27
CA ARG A 181 -0.13 -17.70 -0.91
C ARG A 181 -1.57 -17.19 -0.77
N PRO A 182 -2.58 -17.99 -1.15
CA PRO A 182 -3.97 -17.60 -0.92
C PRO A 182 -4.28 -17.60 0.58
N LEU A 183 -5.28 -16.80 1.01
CA LEU A 183 -5.83 -16.84 2.35
C LEU A 183 -6.90 -17.94 2.43
N LEU A 184 -6.70 -18.95 3.27
CA LEU A 184 -7.75 -19.93 3.59
C LEU A 184 -8.75 -19.29 4.57
N TYR A 185 -10.00 -19.13 4.17
CA TYR A 185 -11.04 -18.48 4.97
C TYR A 185 -12.27 -19.37 5.10
N ALA A 186 -12.84 -19.56 6.27
CA ALA A 186 -12.30 -19.24 7.59
C ALA A 186 -12.36 -20.48 8.45
N LEU A 187 -11.38 -20.61 9.31
CA LEU A 187 -11.38 -21.67 10.32
C LEU A 187 -12.19 -21.24 11.53
N THR A 188 -13.17 -22.05 11.89
CA THR A 188 -13.84 -21.99 13.19
C THR A 188 -13.06 -22.79 14.22
N LYS A 189 -13.37 -22.64 15.52
CA LYS A 189 -12.72 -23.41 16.59
C LYS A 189 -12.84 -24.91 16.35
N ALA A 190 -14.01 -25.38 15.90
CA ALA A 190 -14.26 -26.79 15.63
C ALA A 190 -13.42 -27.34 14.47
N GLU A 191 -13.24 -26.56 13.42
CA GLU A 191 -12.38 -26.92 12.26
C GLU A 191 -10.91 -26.92 12.63
N LEU A 192 -10.47 -25.99 13.46
CA LEU A 192 -9.09 -25.88 13.88
C LEU A 192 -8.65 -27.07 14.72
N ASP A 193 -9.45 -27.45 15.71
CA ASP A 193 -9.08 -28.47 16.71
C ASP A 193 -8.77 -29.85 16.14
N GLY A 194 -9.35 -30.20 14.97
CA GLY A 194 -9.10 -31.48 14.29
C GLY A 194 -8.08 -31.41 13.15
N ASN A 195 -7.60 -30.25 12.75
CA ASN A 195 -6.91 -30.07 11.48
C ASN A 195 -5.59 -29.29 11.53
N LEU A 196 -5.03 -29.02 12.72
CA LEU A 196 -3.79 -28.26 12.88
C LEU A 196 -2.64 -28.76 12.01
N GLY A 197 -2.48 -30.07 11.88
CA GLY A 197 -1.45 -30.68 11.04
C GLY A 197 -1.60 -30.32 9.56
N LYS A 198 -2.84 -30.42 9.03
CA LYS A 198 -3.15 -30.08 7.62
C LYS A 198 -2.91 -28.59 7.35
N ILE A 199 -3.31 -27.71 8.28
CA ILE A 199 -3.14 -26.29 8.17
C ILE A 199 -1.64 -25.92 8.17
N LYS A 200 -0.86 -26.56 9.03
CA LYS A 200 0.60 -26.37 9.08
C LYS A 200 1.27 -26.85 7.78
N GLU A 201 0.84 -27.98 7.23
CA GLU A 201 1.35 -28.52 5.97
C GLU A 201 0.96 -27.65 4.76
N ALA A 202 -0.21 -27.02 4.80
CA ALA A 202 -0.63 -26.06 3.79
C ALA A 202 0.38 -24.91 3.65
N GLY A 203 0.88 -24.37 4.76
CA GLY A 203 1.96 -23.38 4.77
C GLY A 203 1.59 -22.04 4.15
N VAL A 204 0.31 -21.69 4.14
CA VAL A 204 -0.26 -20.44 3.60
C VAL A 204 -1.01 -19.68 4.69
N PRO A 205 -1.29 -18.37 4.50
CA PRO A 205 -2.06 -17.60 5.46
C PRO A 205 -3.45 -18.18 5.73
N VAL A 206 -3.92 -18.07 6.98
CA VAL A 206 -5.23 -18.59 7.40
C VAL A 206 -6.04 -17.53 8.10
N ALA A 207 -7.36 -17.50 7.86
CA ALA A 207 -8.28 -16.69 8.61
C ALA A 207 -8.97 -17.52 9.69
N VAL A 208 -9.11 -16.96 10.89
CA VAL A 208 -9.89 -17.53 12.00
C VAL A 208 -11.11 -16.67 12.27
N LYS A 209 -12.25 -17.32 12.53
CA LYS A 209 -13.53 -16.65 12.75
C LYS A 209 -14.17 -17.10 14.05
N GLY A 210 -14.56 -16.14 14.89
CA GLY A 210 -15.22 -16.41 16.17
C GLY A 210 -15.35 -15.20 17.07
N SER A 211 -15.87 -15.38 18.28
CA SER A 211 -15.85 -14.37 19.36
C SER A 211 -14.41 -13.99 19.76
N PHE A 212 -14.24 -12.95 20.55
CA PHE A 212 -12.90 -12.57 21.03
C PHE A 212 -12.22 -13.69 21.81
N GLU A 213 -12.95 -14.39 22.65
CA GLU A 213 -12.48 -15.52 23.42
C GLU A 213 -12.01 -16.66 22.51
N GLU A 214 -12.80 -17.00 21.50
CA GLU A 214 -12.45 -18.03 20.53
C GLU A 214 -11.25 -17.64 19.68
N LEU A 215 -11.18 -16.37 19.24
CA LEU A 215 -10.03 -15.84 18.50
C LEU A 215 -8.74 -15.93 19.31
N ILE A 216 -8.79 -15.61 20.61
CA ILE A 216 -7.64 -15.72 21.52
C ILE A 216 -7.17 -17.17 21.60
N GLU A 217 -8.08 -18.12 21.84
CA GLU A 217 -7.72 -19.54 21.92
C GLU A 217 -7.14 -20.06 20.59
N MET A 218 -7.78 -19.74 19.46
CA MET A 218 -7.33 -20.19 18.14
C MET A 218 -5.97 -19.64 17.78
N THR A 219 -5.73 -18.35 18.00
CA THR A 219 -4.43 -17.74 17.70
C THR A 219 -3.30 -18.25 18.57
N GLN A 220 -3.58 -18.55 19.84
CA GLN A 220 -2.61 -19.19 20.73
C GLN A 220 -2.25 -20.61 20.26
N LYS A 221 -3.23 -21.41 19.82
CA LYS A 221 -2.99 -22.74 19.26
C LYS A 221 -2.18 -22.68 17.98
N LEU A 222 -2.54 -21.79 17.05
CA LEU A 222 -1.80 -21.59 15.79
C LEU A 222 -0.35 -21.15 16.05
N LYS A 223 -0.16 -20.22 16.99
CA LYS A 223 1.18 -19.77 17.40
C LYS A 223 2.01 -20.91 17.99
N ALA A 224 1.45 -21.77 18.82
CA ALA A 224 2.13 -22.93 19.38
C ALA A 224 2.63 -23.90 18.30
N GLU A 225 1.90 -24.02 17.19
CA GLU A 225 2.29 -24.81 16.02
C GLU A 225 3.25 -24.06 15.05
N GLY A 226 3.61 -22.81 15.37
CA GLY A 226 4.49 -21.99 14.54
C GLY A 226 3.81 -21.31 13.35
N ILE A 227 2.47 -21.32 13.28
CA ILE A 227 1.68 -20.65 12.23
C ILE A 227 1.54 -19.16 12.64
N LYS A 228 2.21 -18.28 11.91
CA LYS A 228 2.32 -16.85 12.26
C LYS A 228 1.44 -15.94 11.40
N GLU A 229 1.06 -16.37 10.21
CA GLU A 229 0.27 -15.55 9.28
C GLU A 229 -1.23 -15.84 9.44
N VAL A 230 -1.83 -15.07 10.32
CA VAL A 230 -3.25 -15.24 10.72
C VAL A 230 -4.00 -13.94 10.45
N VAL A 231 -5.24 -14.06 9.97
CA VAL A 231 -6.18 -12.95 9.77
C VAL A 231 -7.40 -13.20 10.64
N LEU A 232 -7.91 -12.16 11.32
CA LEU A 232 -9.03 -12.28 12.23
C LEU A 232 -10.34 -11.87 11.56
N ASP A 233 -11.42 -12.64 11.77
CA ASP A 233 -12.81 -12.25 11.53
C ASP A 233 -13.61 -12.46 12.80
N THR A 234 -14.18 -11.40 13.35
CA THR A 234 -15.06 -11.48 14.53
C THR A 234 -16.43 -12.11 14.24
N GLY A 235 -16.73 -12.34 12.96
CA GLY A 235 -18.02 -12.87 12.53
C GLY A 235 -19.15 -11.84 12.53
N THR A 236 -18.93 -10.64 13.05
CA THR A 236 -19.93 -9.59 13.19
C THR A 236 -20.29 -8.98 11.84
N ARG A 237 -21.58 -8.82 11.57
CA ARG A 237 -22.13 -8.26 10.32
C ARG A 237 -23.00 -7.01 10.55
N ASP A 238 -23.10 -6.53 11.77
CA ASP A 238 -23.62 -5.19 12.10
C ASP A 238 -22.48 -4.18 12.03
N ILE A 239 -22.67 -3.09 11.28
CA ILE A 239 -21.62 -2.09 11.04
C ILE A 239 -21.14 -1.42 12.32
N ARG A 240 -22.01 -1.13 13.29
CA ARG A 240 -21.64 -0.42 14.53
C ARG A 240 -20.78 -1.32 15.42
N GLU A 241 -21.22 -2.55 15.61
CA GLU A 241 -20.47 -3.51 16.42
C GLU A 241 -19.15 -3.89 15.73
N ALA A 242 -19.15 -4.10 14.42
CA ALA A 242 -17.93 -4.40 13.67
C ALA A 242 -16.88 -3.27 13.76
N LEU A 243 -17.28 -1.99 13.64
CA LEU A 243 -16.37 -0.86 13.83
C LEU A 243 -15.84 -0.76 15.26
N LYS A 244 -16.68 -1.01 16.24
CA LYS A 244 -16.27 -1.05 17.65
C LYS A 244 -15.24 -2.17 17.90
N GLU A 245 -15.48 -3.35 17.36
CA GLU A 245 -14.55 -4.49 17.44
C GLU A 245 -13.21 -4.22 16.79
N GLN A 246 -13.17 -3.59 15.61
CA GLN A 246 -11.92 -3.15 14.98
C GLN A 246 -11.10 -2.22 15.91
N ILE A 247 -11.77 -1.27 16.57
CA ILE A 247 -11.12 -0.37 17.53
C ILE A 247 -10.63 -1.14 18.75
N LEU A 248 -11.40 -2.07 19.28
CA LEU A 248 -11.03 -2.88 20.45
C LEU A 248 -9.83 -3.78 20.15
N LEU A 249 -9.84 -4.49 19.01
CA LEU A 249 -8.72 -5.32 18.54
C LEU A 249 -7.44 -4.50 18.43
N ARG A 250 -7.51 -3.34 17.74
CA ARG A 250 -6.36 -2.43 17.59
C ARG A 250 -5.81 -1.96 18.94
N ARG A 251 -6.70 -1.58 19.87
CA ARG A 251 -6.31 -1.12 21.21
C ARG A 251 -5.74 -2.24 22.07
N ALA A 252 -6.31 -3.44 22.00
CA ALA A 252 -5.78 -4.61 22.70
C ALA A 252 -4.36 -4.92 22.21
N ALA A 253 -4.14 -5.00 20.91
CA ALA A 253 -2.85 -5.29 20.33
C ALA A 253 -1.78 -4.24 20.65
N ILE A 254 -2.11 -2.94 20.51
CA ILE A 254 -1.12 -1.85 20.59
C ILE A 254 -0.99 -1.27 22.00
N LYS A 255 -2.11 -0.93 22.67
CA LYS A 255 -2.05 -0.31 24.01
C LYS A 255 -1.83 -1.28 25.15
N GLN A 256 -2.44 -2.47 25.01
CA GLN A 256 -2.33 -3.51 26.05
C GLN A 256 -1.23 -4.54 25.74
N GLU A 257 -0.58 -4.40 24.56
CA GLU A 257 0.43 -5.34 24.08
C GLU A 257 -0.05 -6.81 24.09
N PHE A 258 -1.37 -6.98 23.89
CA PHE A 258 -2.03 -8.28 23.97
C PHE A 258 -1.85 -9.03 22.64
N ARG A 259 -0.76 -9.76 22.54
CA ARG A 259 -0.30 -10.48 21.34
C ARG A 259 -1.30 -11.45 20.72
N PRO A 260 -2.18 -12.17 21.45
CA PRO A 260 -3.15 -13.07 20.84
C PRO A 260 -4.12 -12.40 19.87
N LEU A 261 -4.35 -11.08 19.99
CA LEU A 261 -5.18 -10.31 19.08
C LEU A 261 -4.36 -9.39 18.13
N GLY A 262 -3.04 -9.56 18.10
CA GLY A 262 -2.11 -8.77 17.28
C GLY A 262 -1.99 -9.25 15.84
N TYR A 263 -3.11 -9.34 15.13
CA TYR A 263 -3.18 -9.76 13.72
C TYR A 263 -4.08 -8.84 12.90
N PRO A 264 -3.87 -8.72 11.55
CA PRO A 264 -4.78 -7.99 10.69
C PRO A 264 -6.16 -8.64 10.62
N THR A 265 -7.16 -7.88 10.20
CA THR A 265 -8.54 -8.33 10.13
C THR A 265 -9.08 -8.36 8.71
N ILE A 266 -10.12 -9.16 8.47
CA ILE A 266 -10.91 -9.15 7.25
C ILE A 266 -12.37 -8.79 7.59
N VAL A 267 -12.98 -7.93 6.76
CA VAL A 267 -14.36 -7.48 6.91
C VAL A 267 -15.14 -7.61 5.60
N PHE A 268 -16.44 -7.79 5.70
CA PHE A 268 -17.33 -8.08 4.58
C PHE A 268 -18.50 -7.10 4.53
N PRO A 269 -18.33 -5.85 4.07
CA PRO A 269 -19.45 -4.95 3.78
C PRO A 269 -20.53 -5.61 2.90
N CYS A 270 -20.13 -6.50 1.98
CA CYS A 270 -21.05 -7.27 1.14
C CYS A 270 -22.02 -8.20 1.88
N PHE A 271 -21.78 -8.49 3.16
CA PHE A 271 -22.69 -9.24 4.03
C PHE A 271 -23.38 -8.37 5.10
N MET A 272 -23.13 -7.07 5.10
CA MET A 272 -23.74 -6.12 6.05
C MET A 272 -24.96 -5.43 5.49
N THR A 273 -24.99 -5.23 4.17
CA THR A 273 -26.09 -4.61 3.44
C THR A 273 -26.10 -5.06 1.98
N ASP A 274 -27.27 -5.10 1.34
CA ASP A 274 -27.40 -5.33 -0.10
C ASP A 274 -27.26 -4.04 -0.93
N ASP A 275 -27.37 -2.86 -0.29
CA ASP A 275 -27.21 -1.57 -0.94
C ASP A 275 -25.74 -1.31 -1.25
N LEU A 276 -25.42 -1.08 -2.53
CA LEU A 276 -24.05 -0.89 -2.98
C LEU A 276 -23.43 0.40 -2.45
N GLU A 277 -24.19 1.50 -2.36
CA GLU A 277 -23.68 2.77 -1.82
C GLU A 277 -23.31 2.62 -0.34
N GLU A 278 -24.17 1.98 0.44
CA GLU A 278 -23.88 1.69 1.85
C GLU A 278 -22.65 0.79 2.00
N GLN A 279 -22.46 -0.22 1.13
CA GLN A 279 -21.26 -1.06 1.18
C GLN A 279 -19.98 -0.23 1.01
N TYR A 280 -19.97 0.76 0.12
CA TYR A 280 -18.81 1.65 -0.07
C TYR A 280 -18.62 2.63 1.08
N LEU A 281 -19.69 3.13 1.71
CA LEU A 281 -19.62 3.93 2.94
C LEU A 281 -19.04 3.12 4.10
N TYR A 282 -19.49 1.87 4.24
CA TYR A 282 -18.95 0.96 5.26
C TYR A 282 -17.48 0.62 4.99
N ALA A 283 -17.14 0.34 3.73
CA ALA A 283 -15.75 0.11 3.32
C ALA A 283 -14.85 1.31 3.64
N GLY A 284 -15.29 2.52 3.35
CA GLY A 284 -14.58 3.76 3.73
C GLY A 284 -14.37 3.87 5.23
N SER A 285 -15.39 3.54 6.02
CA SER A 285 -15.31 3.52 7.48
C SER A 285 -14.28 2.50 7.97
N PHE A 286 -14.19 1.33 7.35
CA PHE A 286 -13.21 0.29 7.67
C PHE A 286 -11.78 0.65 7.21
N VAL A 287 -11.62 1.35 6.09
CA VAL A 287 -10.31 1.93 5.70
C VAL A 287 -9.77 2.83 6.81
N ILE A 288 -10.63 3.68 7.41
CA ILE A 288 -10.26 4.57 8.50
C ILE A 288 -10.08 3.81 9.83
N ARG A 289 -10.75 2.66 9.99
CA ARG A 289 -10.81 1.88 11.24
C ARG A 289 -10.19 0.50 11.10
N TYR A 290 -8.97 0.48 10.53
CA TYR A 290 -7.97 -0.56 10.75
C TYR A 290 -8.20 -1.92 10.10
N ALA A 291 -9.18 -2.08 9.21
CA ALA A 291 -9.32 -3.33 8.49
C ALA A 291 -8.07 -3.63 7.63
N GLY A 292 -7.66 -4.88 7.56
CA GLY A 292 -6.59 -5.36 6.69
C GLY A 292 -7.11 -5.78 5.31
N ILE A 293 -8.31 -6.37 5.25
CA ILE A 293 -8.98 -6.77 4.00
C ILE A 293 -10.44 -6.33 4.05
N ILE A 294 -10.93 -5.79 2.94
CA ILE A 294 -12.32 -5.32 2.77
C ILE A 294 -12.90 -5.97 1.52
N VAL A 295 -13.99 -6.71 1.65
CA VAL A 295 -14.62 -7.47 0.56
C VAL A 295 -15.97 -6.86 0.21
N LEU A 296 -16.10 -6.41 -1.05
CA LEU A 296 -17.31 -5.82 -1.64
C LEU A 296 -18.05 -6.83 -2.51
N LYS A 297 -19.33 -6.61 -2.79
CA LYS A 297 -20.16 -7.45 -3.67
C LYS A 297 -19.85 -7.20 -5.14
N GLU A 298 -19.66 -5.94 -5.50
CA GLU A 298 -19.36 -5.48 -6.87
C GLU A 298 -18.34 -4.34 -6.84
N LEU A 299 -17.55 -4.22 -7.90
CA LEU A 299 -16.67 -3.07 -8.11
C LEU A 299 -17.35 -2.08 -9.06
N VAL A 300 -17.81 -0.96 -8.50
CA VAL A 300 -18.45 0.14 -9.24
C VAL A 300 -17.41 1.25 -9.42
N PRO A 301 -17.02 1.62 -10.66
CA PRO A 301 -15.89 2.53 -10.90
C PRO A 301 -15.98 3.86 -10.16
N GLU A 302 -17.17 4.47 -10.14
CA GLU A 302 -17.43 5.78 -9.52
C GLU A 302 -17.21 5.76 -8.01
N TYR A 303 -17.71 4.73 -7.34
CA TYR A 303 -17.55 4.55 -5.89
C TYR A 303 -16.15 4.04 -5.55
N LEU A 304 -15.60 3.14 -6.37
CA LEU A 304 -14.28 2.56 -6.16
C LEU A 304 -13.19 3.63 -6.23
N TYR A 305 -13.26 4.56 -7.18
CA TYR A 305 -12.31 5.68 -7.26
C TYR A 305 -12.28 6.51 -5.96
N GLY A 306 -13.46 6.81 -5.40
CA GLY A 306 -13.58 7.52 -4.12
C GLY A 306 -12.95 6.74 -2.97
N LEU A 307 -13.24 5.43 -2.87
CA LEU A 307 -12.71 4.55 -1.83
C LEU A 307 -11.18 4.38 -1.92
N LEU A 308 -10.65 4.17 -3.13
CA LEU A 308 -9.21 4.05 -3.37
C LEU A 308 -8.48 5.37 -3.08
N THR A 309 -9.10 6.51 -3.39
CA THR A 309 -8.58 7.83 -3.06
C THR A 309 -8.52 8.04 -1.55
N LEU A 310 -9.59 7.68 -0.83
CA LEU A 310 -9.60 7.70 0.64
C LEU A 310 -8.49 6.84 1.22
N ARG A 311 -8.36 5.60 0.73
CA ARG A 311 -7.30 4.67 1.14
C ARG A 311 -5.91 5.28 0.95
N MET A 312 -5.63 5.84 -0.23
CA MET A 312 -4.36 6.51 -0.53
C MET A 312 -4.08 7.64 0.47
N ASN A 313 -5.08 8.48 0.77
CA ASN A 313 -4.92 9.60 1.68
C ASN A 313 -4.69 9.16 3.14
N ILE A 314 -5.38 8.13 3.60
CA ILE A 314 -5.25 7.62 4.97
C ILE A 314 -3.89 6.94 5.18
N TYR A 315 -3.38 6.22 4.18
CA TYR A 315 -2.13 5.47 4.24
C TYR A 315 -0.93 6.23 3.64
N SER A 316 -1.00 7.55 3.58
CA SER A 316 0.15 8.44 3.38
C SER A 316 0.68 8.96 4.71
N ASP A 317 1.98 9.24 4.81
CA ASP A 317 2.55 9.81 6.05
C ASP A 317 2.00 11.23 6.27
N PRO A 318 1.26 11.49 7.37
CA PRO A 318 0.66 12.80 7.62
C PRO A 318 1.69 13.89 7.95
N ARG A 319 2.94 13.50 8.24
CA ARG A 319 4.04 14.42 8.58
C ARG A 319 4.81 14.87 7.33
N VAL A 320 4.60 14.19 6.21
CA VAL A 320 5.27 14.48 4.93
C VAL A 320 4.24 14.99 3.94
N PRO A 321 4.49 16.09 3.22
CA PRO A 321 3.61 16.55 2.17
C PRO A 321 3.40 15.46 1.11
N MET A 322 2.16 15.34 0.61
CA MET A 322 1.88 14.42 -0.48
C MET A 322 2.66 14.83 -1.73
N THR A 323 3.39 13.90 -2.31
CA THR A 323 4.24 14.13 -3.47
C THR A 323 3.72 13.41 -4.70
N VAL A 324 4.05 13.97 -5.85
CA VAL A 324 3.90 13.36 -7.17
C VAL A 324 5.22 12.72 -7.57
N GLU A 325 5.19 11.69 -8.38
CA GLU A 325 6.39 11.07 -8.91
C GLU A 325 7.19 12.08 -9.76
N PRO A 326 8.47 12.32 -9.45
CA PRO A 326 9.31 13.20 -10.24
C PRO A 326 9.61 12.60 -11.63
N LYS A 327 9.02 13.17 -12.68
CA LYS A 327 9.23 12.76 -14.07
C LYS A 327 8.79 13.84 -15.05
N LEU A 328 9.00 13.58 -16.33
CA LEU A 328 8.47 14.38 -17.43
C LEU A 328 7.07 13.89 -17.79
N TYR A 329 6.05 14.73 -17.56
CA TYR A 329 4.65 14.46 -17.88
C TYR A 329 4.27 15.05 -19.25
N GLU A 330 3.39 14.34 -19.94
CA GLU A 330 2.81 14.74 -21.22
C GLU A 330 1.41 15.30 -20.99
N ILE A 331 1.18 16.55 -21.37
CA ILE A 331 -0.13 17.22 -21.26
C ILE A 331 -0.64 17.55 -22.64
N ASN A 332 -1.85 17.13 -22.99
CA ASN A 332 -2.50 17.34 -24.27
C ASN A 332 -1.66 16.86 -25.48
N ALA A 333 -1.01 15.69 -25.37
CA ALA A 333 -0.22 15.05 -26.43
C ALA A 333 0.88 15.98 -27.02
N PRO A 334 1.87 16.38 -26.24
CA PRO A 334 2.93 17.29 -26.68
C PRO A 334 3.78 16.70 -27.79
N GLN A 335 4.25 17.58 -28.68
CA GLN A 335 5.22 17.27 -29.72
C GLN A 335 6.62 17.71 -29.25
N PRO A 336 7.70 17.26 -29.88
CA PRO A 336 9.05 17.64 -29.49
C PRO A 336 9.32 19.15 -29.46
N ASP A 337 8.62 19.93 -30.29
CA ASP A 337 8.71 21.39 -30.36
C ASP A 337 7.81 22.13 -29.35
N SER A 338 6.99 21.40 -28.58
CA SER A 338 6.14 21.97 -27.54
C SER A 338 6.97 22.55 -26.38
N PRO A 339 6.49 23.62 -25.71
CA PRO A 339 7.21 24.23 -24.61
C PRO A 339 7.26 23.29 -23.39
N LEU A 340 8.32 23.45 -22.58
CA LEU A 340 8.52 22.75 -21.33
C LEU A 340 8.13 23.65 -20.16
N LEU A 341 7.16 23.23 -19.36
CA LEU A 341 6.90 23.81 -18.03
C LEU A 341 7.72 23.08 -16.99
N VAL A 342 8.15 23.77 -15.93
CA VAL A 342 8.79 23.12 -14.78
C VAL A 342 8.11 23.47 -13.48
N THR A 343 7.93 22.49 -12.61
CA THR A 343 7.32 22.67 -11.26
C THR A 343 7.90 21.69 -10.25
N THR A 344 7.49 21.81 -8.99
CA THR A 344 7.90 20.94 -7.88
C THR A 344 7.00 19.72 -7.78
N ASN A 345 7.47 18.66 -7.09
CA ASN A 345 6.69 17.46 -6.85
C ASN A 345 5.70 17.58 -5.68
N PHE A 346 5.48 18.76 -5.11
CA PHE A 346 4.39 18.98 -4.16
C PHE A 346 3.04 18.79 -4.86
N ALA A 347 2.22 17.87 -4.35
CA ALA A 347 1.01 17.44 -5.04
C ALA A 347 0.04 18.59 -5.37
N LEU A 348 -0.18 19.54 -4.44
CA LEU A 348 -1.07 20.69 -4.70
C LEU A 348 -0.52 21.61 -5.80
N THR A 349 0.80 21.83 -5.85
CA THR A 349 1.43 22.63 -6.90
C THR A 349 1.29 21.93 -8.26
N TYR A 350 1.57 20.62 -8.30
CA TYR A 350 1.38 19.81 -9.51
C TYR A 350 -0.04 19.89 -10.04
N PHE A 351 -1.04 19.65 -9.17
CA PHE A 351 -2.44 19.70 -9.58
C PHE A 351 -2.84 21.07 -10.14
N ALA A 352 -2.45 22.14 -9.45
CA ALA A 352 -2.76 23.48 -9.93
C ALA A 352 -2.17 23.74 -11.32
N VAL A 353 -0.91 23.37 -11.53
CA VAL A 353 -0.23 23.58 -12.82
C VAL A 353 -0.77 22.65 -13.90
N ALA A 354 -0.92 21.35 -13.59
CA ALA A 354 -1.38 20.35 -14.57
C ALA A 354 -2.82 20.63 -15.02
N SER A 355 -3.76 20.87 -14.08
CA SER A 355 -5.16 21.13 -14.40
C SER A 355 -5.34 22.39 -15.25
N GLU A 356 -4.62 23.47 -14.95
CA GLU A 356 -4.66 24.69 -15.75
C GLU A 356 -4.08 24.48 -17.16
N ALA A 357 -2.96 23.74 -17.25
CA ALA A 357 -2.36 23.41 -18.52
C ALA A 357 -3.27 22.50 -19.36
N GLU A 358 -3.88 21.48 -18.77
CA GLU A 358 -4.86 20.59 -19.41
C GLU A 358 -6.08 21.37 -19.94
N GLY A 359 -6.58 22.32 -19.14
CA GLY A 359 -7.73 23.17 -19.49
C GLY A 359 -7.50 24.04 -20.72
N THR A 360 -6.24 24.39 -21.04
CA THR A 360 -5.92 25.14 -22.26
C THR A 360 -6.07 24.32 -23.55
N LYS A 361 -6.07 22.97 -23.46
CA LYS A 361 -6.03 22.05 -24.60
C LYS A 361 -4.80 22.22 -25.49
N LEU A 362 -3.75 22.93 -25.03
CA LEU A 362 -2.52 23.12 -25.74
C LEU A 362 -1.48 22.07 -25.34
N PRO A 363 -0.69 21.55 -26.29
CA PRO A 363 0.32 20.53 -26.01
C PRO A 363 1.51 21.14 -25.27
N VAL A 364 1.82 20.63 -24.06
CA VAL A 364 2.98 21.08 -23.27
C VAL A 364 3.60 19.90 -22.53
N TRP A 365 4.91 19.97 -22.37
CA TRP A 365 5.67 19.11 -21.47
C TRP A 365 5.65 19.71 -20.06
N LEU A 366 5.52 18.88 -19.03
CA LEU A 366 5.61 19.32 -17.63
C LEU A 366 6.68 18.51 -16.89
N LEU A 367 7.81 19.14 -16.62
CA LEU A 367 8.85 18.56 -15.78
C LEU A 367 8.51 18.77 -14.31
N VAL A 368 8.35 17.68 -13.59
CA VAL A 368 8.14 17.67 -12.15
C VAL A 368 9.44 17.26 -11.47
N GLN A 369 10.04 18.21 -10.77
CA GLN A 369 11.31 18.00 -10.06
C GLN A 369 11.07 17.52 -8.64
N ASP A 370 11.92 16.61 -8.15
CA ASP A 370 11.93 16.20 -6.75
C ASP A 370 12.43 17.35 -5.86
N THR A 371 11.55 17.80 -5.00
CA THR A 371 11.81 18.84 -4.00
C THR A 371 11.44 18.38 -2.59
N GLU A 372 11.33 17.04 -2.38
CA GLU A 372 10.85 16.44 -1.14
C GLU A 372 9.45 16.94 -0.74
N GLY A 373 8.61 17.24 -1.73
CA GLY A 373 7.25 17.71 -1.49
C GLY A 373 7.14 19.19 -1.07
N LEU A 374 8.17 19.97 -1.25
CA LEU A 374 8.11 21.41 -0.97
C LEU A 374 7.47 22.18 -2.15
N CYS A 375 6.67 23.19 -1.83
CA CYS A 375 6.15 24.12 -2.84
C CYS A 375 7.26 25.02 -3.40
N VAL A 376 7.00 25.70 -4.52
CA VAL A 376 7.97 26.46 -5.30
C VAL A 376 8.87 27.37 -4.45
N LEU A 377 8.28 28.23 -3.60
CA LEU A 377 9.04 29.16 -2.78
C LEU A 377 9.83 28.47 -1.66
N ALA A 378 9.24 27.48 -1.01
CA ALA A 378 9.91 26.73 0.05
C ALA A 378 11.08 25.89 -0.52
N ALA A 379 10.89 25.27 -1.66
CA ALA A 379 11.93 24.52 -2.32
C ALA A 379 13.09 25.43 -2.79
N TRP A 380 12.78 26.61 -3.30
CA TRP A 380 13.80 27.59 -3.64
C TRP A 380 14.57 28.05 -2.41
N SER A 381 13.88 28.42 -1.32
CA SER A 381 14.53 28.91 -0.09
C SER A 381 15.44 27.88 0.57
N THR A 382 15.22 26.60 0.33
CA THR A 382 16.04 25.48 0.83
C THR A 382 17.09 24.98 -0.21
N GLY A 383 17.22 25.66 -1.36
CA GLY A 383 18.17 25.31 -2.41
C GLY A 383 17.78 24.07 -3.24
N LYS A 384 16.54 23.56 -3.07
CA LYS A 384 16.07 22.35 -3.79
C LYS A 384 15.42 22.66 -5.14
N PHE A 385 15.18 23.92 -5.47
CA PHE A 385 14.58 24.34 -6.73
C PHE A 385 15.20 25.66 -7.20
N ASN A 386 16.30 25.57 -7.91
CA ASN A 386 17.08 26.67 -8.46
C ASN A 386 17.58 26.33 -9.88
N GLY A 387 18.38 27.19 -10.52
CA GLY A 387 18.86 26.96 -11.87
C GLY A 387 19.67 25.68 -12.02
N GLU A 388 20.61 25.44 -11.11
CA GLU A 388 21.45 24.24 -11.09
C GLU A 388 20.62 22.95 -10.95
N THR A 389 19.72 22.90 -9.96
CA THR A 389 18.93 21.70 -9.69
C THR A 389 17.93 21.37 -10.80
N ILE A 390 17.35 22.39 -11.46
CA ILE A 390 16.48 22.21 -12.63
C ILE A 390 17.28 21.68 -13.81
N ALA A 391 18.47 22.25 -14.08
CA ALA A 391 19.35 21.76 -15.15
C ALA A 391 19.78 20.31 -14.91
N MET A 392 20.12 19.94 -13.68
CA MET A 392 20.43 18.56 -13.32
C MET A 392 19.24 17.62 -13.56
N ALA A 393 18.02 18.04 -13.21
CA ALA A 393 16.81 17.25 -13.43
C ALA A 393 16.56 17.03 -14.94
N ILE A 394 16.71 18.04 -15.77
CA ILE A 394 16.61 17.97 -17.23
C ILE A 394 17.57 16.92 -17.80
N LYS A 395 18.85 16.97 -17.40
CA LYS A 395 19.88 16.03 -17.84
C LYS A 395 19.59 14.61 -17.35
N LYS A 396 19.29 14.45 -16.05
CA LYS A 396 19.04 13.14 -15.43
C LYS A 396 17.82 12.41 -16.01
N MET A 397 16.79 13.15 -16.39
CA MET A 397 15.54 12.57 -16.90
C MET A 397 15.52 12.46 -18.44
N GLY A 398 16.61 12.76 -19.13
CA GLY A 398 16.70 12.67 -20.59
C GLY A 398 15.72 13.59 -21.30
N VAL A 399 15.39 14.75 -20.71
CA VAL A 399 14.38 15.68 -21.28
C VAL A 399 14.81 16.19 -22.65
N GLU A 400 16.11 16.41 -22.88
CA GLU A 400 16.67 16.90 -24.15
C GLU A 400 16.44 15.94 -25.33
N GLU A 401 16.24 14.65 -25.06
CA GLU A 401 15.94 13.65 -26.09
C GLU A 401 14.49 13.76 -26.60
N LYS A 402 13.59 14.31 -25.77
CA LYS A 402 12.16 14.44 -26.06
C LYS A 402 11.73 15.85 -26.43
N VAL A 403 12.40 16.87 -25.88
CA VAL A 403 12.02 18.28 -26.02
C VAL A 403 13.05 19.01 -26.87
N SER A 404 12.72 19.23 -28.13
CA SER A 404 13.61 19.94 -29.10
C SER A 404 13.37 21.45 -29.13
N SER A 405 12.27 21.95 -28.56
CA SER A 405 11.93 23.40 -28.56
C SER A 405 12.99 24.26 -27.86
N LYS A 406 13.72 23.67 -26.88
CA LYS A 406 14.66 24.38 -25.99
C LYS A 406 14.05 25.63 -25.34
N LYS A 407 12.73 25.61 -25.09
CA LYS A 407 12.00 26.66 -24.39
C LYS A 407 11.51 26.10 -23.06
N ILE A 408 11.98 26.67 -21.94
CA ILE A 408 11.56 26.30 -20.60
C ILE A 408 10.85 27.44 -19.91
N VAL A 409 9.67 27.16 -19.36
CA VAL A 409 8.87 28.12 -18.60
C VAL A 409 9.04 27.82 -17.10
N ILE A 410 9.63 28.77 -16.39
CA ILE A 410 9.79 28.72 -14.95
C ILE A 410 8.62 29.42 -14.22
N PRO A 411 8.27 29.03 -12.97
CA PRO A 411 7.28 29.75 -12.19
C PRO A 411 7.60 31.22 -12.03
N GLY A 412 6.62 32.10 -12.26
CA GLY A 412 6.83 33.56 -12.19
C GLY A 412 7.30 34.08 -10.83
N LEU A 413 7.00 33.32 -9.74
CA LEU A 413 7.53 33.60 -8.40
C LEU A 413 9.06 33.49 -8.32
N LEU A 414 9.68 32.76 -9.25
CA LEU A 414 11.11 32.52 -9.30
C LEU A 414 11.80 33.20 -10.49
N ALA A 415 11.26 34.31 -10.98
CA ALA A 415 11.89 35.08 -12.09
C ALA A 415 13.40 35.35 -11.89
N ARG A 416 13.85 35.40 -10.64
CA ARG A 416 15.26 35.66 -10.27
C ARG A 416 16.25 34.54 -10.66
N ILE A 417 15.75 33.27 -10.81
CA ILE A 417 16.62 32.16 -11.18
C ILE A 417 16.84 32.07 -12.72
N LYS A 418 16.24 32.97 -13.49
CA LYS A 418 16.29 32.94 -14.95
C LYS A 418 17.75 32.94 -15.46
N GLY A 419 18.58 33.90 -15.04
CA GLY A 419 19.95 33.99 -15.48
C GLY A 419 20.78 32.77 -15.08
N GLU A 420 20.64 32.31 -13.83
CA GLU A 420 21.31 31.09 -13.35
C GLU A 420 20.95 29.87 -14.22
N LEU A 421 19.67 29.70 -14.57
CA LEU A 421 19.24 28.58 -15.40
C LEU A 421 19.70 28.70 -16.86
N GLU A 422 19.79 29.93 -17.41
CA GLU A 422 20.35 30.20 -18.75
C GLU A 422 21.82 29.84 -18.81
N ASP A 423 22.58 30.13 -17.75
CA ASP A 423 24.02 29.78 -17.65
C ASP A 423 24.22 28.24 -17.58
N GLU A 424 23.35 27.54 -16.84
CA GLU A 424 23.40 26.07 -16.68
C GLU A 424 22.89 25.28 -17.90
N LEU A 425 22.05 25.90 -18.75
CA LEU A 425 21.46 25.33 -19.96
C LEU A 425 21.76 26.13 -21.20
N PRO A 426 23.01 26.13 -21.70
CA PRO A 426 23.39 26.85 -22.91
C PRO A 426 22.49 26.48 -24.10
N GLY A 427 21.92 27.50 -24.75
CA GLY A 427 21.06 27.32 -25.91
C GLY A 427 19.59 27.08 -25.60
N TRP A 428 19.20 27.06 -24.31
CA TRP A 428 17.78 27.08 -23.90
C TRP A 428 17.31 28.52 -23.70
N GLN A 429 16.05 28.78 -24.09
CA GLN A 429 15.36 30.02 -23.81
C GLN A 429 14.56 29.87 -22.51
N VAL A 430 14.95 30.58 -21.44
CA VAL A 430 14.20 30.58 -20.18
C VAL A 430 13.15 31.68 -20.20
N ILE A 431 11.91 31.30 -20.07
CA ILE A 431 10.75 32.17 -20.12
C ILE A 431 10.14 32.22 -18.71
N VAL A 432 9.89 33.42 -18.23
CA VAL A 432 9.21 33.63 -16.95
C VAL A 432 7.71 33.49 -17.15
N GLY A 433 7.12 32.47 -16.56
CA GLY A 433 5.68 32.23 -16.61
C GLY A 433 4.88 33.09 -15.63
N PRO A 434 3.58 32.84 -15.50
CA PRO A 434 2.74 33.56 -14.56
C PRO A 434 3.11 33.26 -13.11
N ARG A 435 2.74 34.15 -12.19
CA ARG A 435 3.01 33.95 -10.75
C ARG A 435 2.12 32.88 -10.14
N GLU A 436 0.92 32.71 -10.67
CA GLU A 436 -0.07 31.73 -10.24
C GLU A 436 -0.44 30.81 -11.41
N ALA A 437 -0.78 29.57 -11.13
CA ALA A 437 -1.13 28.57 -12.15
C ALA A 437 -2.34 28.99 -13.00
N SER A 438 -3.32 29.69 -12.42
CA SER A 438 -4.48 30.23 -13.13
C SER A 438 -4.13 31.16 -14.29
N GLY A 439 -2.98 31.78 -14.24
CA GLY A 439 -2.47 32.60 -15.34
C GLY A 439 -2.00 31.81 -16.56
N LEU A 440 -1.86 30.46 -16.46
CA LEU A 440 -1.45 29.63 -17.59
C LEU A 440 -2.49 29.61 -18.72
N SER A 441 -3.77 29.74 -18.38
CA SER A 441 -4.88 29.77 -19.35
C SER A 441 -4.76 30.90 -20.38
N SER A 442 -4.23 32.05 -20.01
CA SER A 442 -3.93 33.17 -20.91
C SER A 442 -2.49 33.15 -21.45
N PHE A 443 -1.55 32.74 -20.63
CA PHE A 443 -0.13 32.76 -20.98
C PHE A 443 0.26 31.75 -22.07
N LEU A 444 -0.23 30.51 -22.00
CA LEU A 444 0.16 29.47 -22.98
C LEU A 444 -0.31 29.77 -24.41
N PRO A 445 -1.55 30.25 -24.66
CA PRO A 445 -1.95 30.68 -26.00
C PRO A 445 -1.06 31.78 -26.56
N GLU A 446 -0.72 32.79 -25.74
CA GLU A 446 0.16 33.89 -26.15
C GLU A 446 1.56 33.37 -26.48
N LEU A 447 2.15 32.54 -25.64
CA LEU A 447 3.48 31.92 -25.85
C LEU A 447 3.56 31.13 -27.16
N MET A 448 2.45 30.45 -27.53
CA MET A 448 2.37 29.61 -28.73
C MET A 448 1.86 30.37 -29.99
N GLY A 449 1.66 31.70 -29.89
CA GLY A 449 1.19 32.53 -31.01
C GLY A 449 -0.26 32.24 -31.45
N ARG A 450 -1.06 31.64 -30.58
CA ARG A 450 -2.47 31.37 -30.78
C ARG A 450 -3.27 32.45 -30.07
N LYS A 451 -3.90 33.34 -30.84
CA LYS A 451 -4.84 34.37 -30.33
C LYS A 451 -6.23 33.80 -30.14
#